data_0f575e8a4df1b7384cff2fe6877b3e8c
#
_entry.id   0f575e8a4df1b7384cff2fe6877b3e8c
#
_cell.length_a   1.000
_cell.length_b   1.000
_cell.length_c   1.000
_cell.angle_alpha   90.00
_cell.angle_beta   90.00
_cell.angle_gamma   90.00
#
_symmetry.space_group_name_H-M   'P 1'
#
loop_
_entity.id
_entity.type
_entity.pdbx_description
1 polymer ?
#
loop_
_entity_poly.entity_id
_entity_poly.type
_entity_poly.pdbx_seq_one_letter_code
_entity_poly.pdbx_strand_id
1 'polypeptide(L)'
;MVKSLSVHTNPGQLAALTQLNRTNSVLQATQLRVTSGLKINNPQDDSSGFQISSRLRGDIAGVSAVKTALNLGTTTVNIAISGGKNIKDLTIEMKGKVIQANQAGLDSASRTALHNDFIALRNQINTIALSAEFNENNIIKSGATTLAILSSQDGSTITVSAQ
;
A
#
# COMPACT_ATOMS: atom_id res chain seq x y z
N MET A 1 38.82 34.70 58.48
CA MET A 1 37.55 33.92 58.67
C MET A 1 37.86 32.48 58.33
N VAL A 2 38.00 31.61 59.30
CA VAL A 2 38.20 30.17 59.15
C VAL A 2 36.83 29.60 58.77
N LYS A 3 36.61 29.18 57.52
CA LYS A 3 35.43 28.38 57.16
C LYS A 3 35.53 27.07 57.94
N SER A 4 34.61 26.90 58.92
CA SER A 4 34.48 25.64 59.66
C SER A 4 34.22 24.53 58.67
N LEU A 5 35.21 23.63 58.52
CA LEU A 5 35.11 22.37 57.77
C LEU A 5 34.22 21.45 58.59
N SER A 6 32.91 21.52 58.42
CA SER A 6 31.96 20.58 58.98
C SER A 6 32.03 19.27 58.18
N VAL A 7 32.31 18.15 58.83
CA VAL A 7 32.37 16.82 58.21
C VAL A 7 30.96 16.37 57.77
N HIS A 8 29.90 16.92 58.33
CA HIS A 8 28.52 16.58 57.99
C HIS A 8 27.87 17.48 56.90
N THR A 9 28.45 18.64 56.66
CA THR A 9 27.90 19.59 55.64
C THR A 9 29.07 20.16 54.83
N ASN A 10 29.51 19.41 53.80
CA ASN A 10 30.51 19.92 52.87
C ASN A 10 29.79 20.46 51.64
N PRO A 11 29.67 21.82 51.44
CA PRO A 11 29.00 22.37 50.29
C PRO A 11 29.64 21.98 48.96
N GLY A 12 30.94 21.72 48.93
CA GLY A 12 31.65 21.28 47.74
C GLY A 12 31.27 19.86 47.32
N GLN A 13 31.10 18.94 48.29
CA GLN A 13 30.61 17.60 47.97
C GLN A 13 29.17 17.57 47.50
N LEU A 14 28.30 18.42 48.13
CA LEU A 14 26.91 18.52 47.73
C LEU A 14 26.77 19.11 46.32
N ALA A 15 27.58 20.10 45.98
CA ALA A 15 27.65 20.67 44.64
C ALA A 15 28.15 19.63 43.61
N ALA A 16 29.20 18.86 43.94
CA ALA A 16 29.70 17.81 43.10
C ALA A 16 28.67 16.69 42.87
N LEU A 17 27.94 16.25 43.91
CA LEU A 17 26.89 15.26 43.80
C LEU A 17 25.73 15.74 42.92
N THR A 18 25.33 17.01 43.11
CA THR A 18 24.29 17.64 42.27
C THR A 18 24.72 17.67 40.78
N GLN A 19 25.97 18.06 40.53
CA GLN A 19 26.51 18.07 39.17
C GLN A 19 26.60 16.66 38.56
N LEU A 20 27.00 15.65 39.34
CA LEU A 20 27.04 14.26 38.90
C LEU A 20 25.64 13.75 38.53
N ASN A 21 24.66 14.01 39.38
CA ASN A 21 23.29 13.62 39.13
C ASN A 21 22.73 14.29 37.86
N ARG A 22 23.04 15.58 37.67
CA ARG A 22 22.67 16.31 36.45
C ARG A 22 23.34 15.70 35.20
N THR A 23 24.63 15.39 35.27
CA THR A 23 25.37 14.77 34.17
C THR A 23 24.79 13.39 33.82
N ASN A 24 24.47 12.58 34.82
CA ASN A 24 23.83 11.27 34.63
C ASN A 24 22.46 11.39 33.96
N SER A 25 21.64 12.37 34.36
CA SER A 25 20.34 12.61 33.72
C SER A 25 20.48 13.03 32.26
N VAL A 26 21.43 13.92 31.96
CA VAL A 26 21.72 14.35 30.59
C VAL A 26 22.25 13.19 29.75
N LEU A 27 23.11 12.34 30.32
CA LEU A 27 23.63 11.14 29.66
C LEU A 27 22.52 10.18 29.29
N GLN A 28 21.62 9.88 30.24
CA GLN A 28 20.45 9.03 30.00
C GLN A 28 19.54 9.59 28.90
N ALA A 29 19.24 10.88 28.95
CA ALA A 29 18.44 11.53 27.90
C ALA A 29 19.13 11.46 26.53
N THR A 30 20.47 11.64 26.48
CA THR A 30 21.24 11.56 25.23
C THR A 30 21.25 10.12 24.69
N GLN A 31 21.44 9.11 25.56
CA GLN A 31 21.37 7.72 25.18
C GLN A 31 20.01 7.35 24.58
N LEU A 32 18.91 7.79 25.19
CA LEU A 32 17.56 7.59 24.66
C LEU A 32 17.39 8.25 23.28
N ARG A 33 17.91 9.45 23.08
CA ARG A 33 17.87 10.14 21.78
C ARG A 33 18.66 9.40 20.70
N VAL A 34 19.83 8.89 21.05
CA VAL A 34 20.66 8.11 20.11
C VAL A 34 19.99 6.77 19.77
N THR A 35 19.48 6.06 20.77
CA THR A 35 18.83 4.74 20.56
C THR A 35 17.54 4.85 19.77
N SER A 36 16.73 5.88 20.03
CA SER A 36 15.45 6.08 19.34
C SER A 36 15.60 6.83 18.00
N GLY A 37 16.72 7.53 17.78
CA GLY A 37 16.91 8.44 16.65
C GLY A 37 16.03 9.70 16.71
N LEU A 38 15.38 9.95 17.86
CA LEU A 38 14.44 11.06 18.04
C LEU A 38 15.04 12.15 18.93
N LYS A 39 14.92 13.40 18.49
CA LYS A 39 15.33 14.57 19.29
C LYS A 39 14.46 14.74 20.55
N ILE A 40 13.16 14.45 20.41
CA ILE A 40 12.15 14.57 21.47
C ILE A 40 11.51 13.19 21.63
N ASN A 41 11.74 12.55 22.79
CA ASN A 41 11.23 11.21 23.08
C ASN A 41 10.03 11.22 24.01
N ASN A 42 9.98 12.20 24.91
CA ASN A 42 8.95 12.30 25.96
C ASN A 42 8.27 13.67 25.92
N PRO A 43 6.97 13.74 26.31
CA PRO A 43 6.27 15.00 26.46
C PRO A 43 6.92 15.94 27.49
N GLN A 44 7.71 15.39 28.43
CA GLN A 44 8.42 16.11 29.48
C GLN A 44 9.61 16.92 28.94
N ASP A 45 10.20 16.49 27.81
CA ASP A 45 11.32 17.20 27.16
C ASP A 45 10.83 18.48 26.46
N ASP A 46 9.76 18.33 25.70
CA ASP A 46 9.06 19.42 24.97
C ASP A 46 7.66 18.94 24.60
N SER A 47 6.66 19.36 25.34
CA SER A 47 5.27 18.95 25.15
C SER A 47 4.72 19.33 23.77
N SER A 48 4.99 20.56 23.32
CA SER A 48 4.51 21.06 22.02
C SER A 48 5.19 20.36 20.87
N GLY A 49 6.52 20.21 20.92
CA GLY A 49 7.31 19.52 19.91
C GLY A 49 6.97 18.02 19.84
N PHE A 50 6.71 17.38 20.99
CA PHE A 50 6.27 15.99 21.04
C PHE A 50 4.91 15.80 20.36
N GLN A 51 3.93 16.64 20.66
CA GLN A 51 2.60 16.56 20.06
C GLN A 51 2.65 16.76 18.55
N ILE A 52 3.37 17.76 18.06
CA ILE A 52 3.54 18.03 16.63
C ILE A 52 4.24 16.85 15.94
N SER A 53 5.35 16.36 16.50
CA SER A 53 6.12 15.27 15.91
C SER A 53 5.35 13.94 15.92
N SER A 54 4.55 13.68 16.94
CA SER A 54 3.68 12.52 17.02
C SER A 54 2.58 12.55 15.96
N ARG A 55 1.94 13.72 15.79
CA ARG A 55 0.95 13.94 14.73
C ARG A 55 1.56 13.72 13.34
N LEU A 56 2.70 14.37 13.06
CA LEU A 56 3.38 14.23 11.77
C LEU A 56 3.79 12.78 11.47
N ARG A 57 4.20 12.00 12.48
CA ARG A 57 4.49 10.57 12.28
C ARG A 57 3.22 9.78 11.96
N GLY A 58 2.10 10.10 12.60
CA GLY A 58 0.80 9.54 12.26
C GLY A 58 0.42 9.85 10.80
N ASP A 59 0.59 11.10 10.38
CA ASP A 59 0.31 11.55 9.01
C ASP A 59 1.22 10.82 7.99
N ILE A 60 2.52 10.68 8.29
CA ILE A 60 3.46 9.94 7.42
C ILE A 60 3.06 8.47 7.32
N ALA A 61 2.69 7.83 8.43
CA ALA A 61 2.22 6.44 8.41
C ALA A 61 0.93 6.29 7.60
N GLY A 62 -0.01 7.23 7.76
CA GLY A 62 -1.24 7.29 6.97
C GLY A 62 -0.98 7.43 5.47
N VAL A 63 -0.13 8.38 5.07
CA VAL A 63 0.28 8.55 3.66
C VAL A 63 0.97 7.30 3.12
N SER A 64 1.81 6.64 3.92
CA SER A 64 2.45 5.39 3.52
C SER A 64 1.44 4.27 3.26
N ALA A 65 0.43 4.15 4.11
CA ALA A 65 -0.66 3.19 3.93
C ALA A 65 -1.48 3.49 2.65
N VAL A 66 -1.83 4.77 2.43
CA VAL A 66 -2.51 5.21 1.19
C VAL A 66 -1.67 4.89 -0.05
N LYS A 67 -0.37 5.17 -0.02
CA LYS A 67 0.54 4.83 -1.13
C LYS A 67 0.54 3.33 -1.44
N THR A 68 0.56 2.49 -0.41
CA THR A 68 0.48 1.03 -0.58
C THR A 68 -0.86 0.62 -1.20
N ALA A 69 -1.97 1.16 -0.71
CA ALA A 69 -3.30 0.88 -1.25
C ALA A 69 -3.43 1.30 -2.73
N LEU A 70 -2.92 2.48 -3.09
CA LEU A 70 -2.90 2.98 -4.47
C LEU A 70 -2.04 2.10 -5.39
N ASN A 71 -0.89 1.61 -4.92
CA ASN A 71 -0.04 0.70 -5.69
C ASN A 71 -0.76 -0.64 -5.96
N LEU A 72 -1.42 -1.21 -4.94
CA LEU A 72 -2.21 -2.43 -5.10
C LEU A 72 -3.36 -2.22 -6.08
N GLY A 73 -4.11 -1.12 -5.94
CA GLY A 73 -5.20 -0.76 -6.84
C GLY A 73 -4.72 -0.58 -8.28
N THR A 74 -3.62 0.14 -8.49
CA THR A 74 -3.01 0.33 -9.81
C THR A 74 -2.60 -1.01 -10.43
N THR A 75 -2.04 -1.91 -9.64
CA THR A 75 -1.67 -3.25 -10.12
C THR A 75 -2.88 -4.04 -10.56
N THR A 76 -3.97 -4.03 -9.78
CA THR A 76 -5.24 -4.70 -10.13
C THR A 76 -5.80 -4.16 -11.45
N VAL A 77 -5.83 -2.83 -11.62
CA VAL A 77 -6.30 -2.17 -12.86
C VAL A 77 -5.42 -2.53 -14.05
N ASN A 78 -4.10 -2.57 -13.89
CA ASN A 78 -3.18 -2.92 -14.97
C ASN A 78 -3.36 -4.38 -15.44
N ILE A 79 -3.61 -5.30 -14.51
CA ILE A 79 -3.91 -6.70 -14.84
C ILE A 79 -5.24 -6.79 -15.61
N ALA A 80 -6.27 -6.07 -15.16
CA ALA A 80 -7.55 -6.02 -15.85
C ALA A 80 -7.43 -5.42 -17.27
N ILE A 81 -6.66 -4.34 -17.44
CA ILE A 81 -6.37 -3.75 -18.75
C ILE A 81 -5.67 -4.75 -19.67
N SER A 82 -4.69 -5.49 -19.15
CA SER A 82 -3.97 -6.51 -19.91
C SER A 82 -4.90 -7.65 -20.32
N GLY A 83 -5.74 -8.13 -19.40
CA GLY A 83 -6.79 -9.10 -19.68
C GLY A 83 -7.78 -8.60 -20.75
N GLY A 84 -8.25 -7.38 -20.59
CA GLY A 84 -9.16 -6.74 -21.55
C GLY A 84 -8.57 -6.59 -22.97
N LYS A 85 -7.27 -6.26 -23.07
CA LYS A 85 -6.58 -6.24 -24.38
C LYS A 85 -6.56 -7.62 -25.05
N ASN A 86 -6.19 -8.64 -24.30
CA ASN A 86 -6.16 -10.01 -24.82
C ASN A 86 -7.57 -10.49 -25.21
N ILE A 87 -8.60 -10.19 -24.41
CA ILE A 87 -9.99 -10.49 -24.74
C ILE A 87 -10.43 -9.78 -26.03
N LYS A 88 -10.08 -8.51 -26.20
CA LYS A 88 -10.35 -7.76 -27.44
C LYS A 88 -9.73 -8.44 -28.65
N ASP A 89 -8.48 -8.85 -28.58
CA ASP A 89 -7.78 -9.46 -29.70
C ASP A 89 -8.41 -10.83 -30.07
N LEU A 90 -8.74 -11.66 -29.09
CA LEU A 90 -9.47 -12.91 -29.30
C LEU A 90 -10.88 -12.68 -29.86
N THR A 91 -11.56 -11.61 -29.45
CA THR A 91 -12.88 -11.24 -29.97
C THR A 91 -12.80 -10.87 -31.45
N ILE A 92 -11.74 -10.20 -31.88
CA ILE A 92 -11.49 -9.91 -33.30
C ILE A 92 -11.29 -11.21 -34.09
N GLU A 93 -10.51 -12.15 -33.55
CA GLU A 93 -10.30 -13.47 -34.17
C GLU A 93 -11.61 -14.26 -34.25
N MET A 94 -12.41 -14.30 -33.18
CA MET A 94 -13.76 -14.91 -33.17
C MET A 94 -14.65 -14.34 -34.26
N LYS A 95 -14.65 -13.00 -34.43
CA LYS A 95 -15.40 -12.33 -35.51
C LYS A 95 -14.92 -12.82 -36.89
N GLY A 96 -13.62 -13.00 -37.08
CA GLY A 96 -13.08 -13.56 -38.31
C GLY A 96 -13.59 -14.99 -38.61
N LYS A 97 -13.64 -15.87 -37.59
CA LYS A 97 -14.19 -17.21 -37.72
C LYS A 97 -15.67 -17.22 -38.10
N VAL A 98 -16.46 -16.32 -37.50
CA VAL A 98 -17.89 -16.15 -37.84
C VAL A 98 -18.07 -15.71 -39.31
N ILE A 99 -17.29 -14.75 -39.79
CA ILE A 99 -17.35 -14.27 -41.17
C ILE A 99 -17.00 -15.39 -42.13
N GLN A 100 -15.95 -16.17 -41.84
CA GLN A 100 -15.55 -17.35 -42.63
C GLN A 100 -16.65 -18.41 -42.64
N ALA A 101 -17.27 -18.71 -41.49
CA ALA A 101 -18.35 -19.71 -41.42
C ALA A 101 -19.63 -19.30 -42.17
N ASN A 102 -19.82 -18.00 -42.43
CA ASN A 102 -20.96 -17.47 -43.16
C ASN A 102 -20.76 -17.40 -44.69
N GLN A 103 -19.63 -17.87 -45.24
CA GLN A 103 -19.39 -17.90 -46.66
C GLN A 103 -20.31 -18.87 -47.36
N ALA A 104 -20.86 -18.43 -48.53
CA ALA A 104 -21.66 -19.29 -49.36
C ALA A 104 -20.79 -20.39 -49.99
N GLY A 105 -21.26 -21.64 -49.99
CA GLY A 105 -20.54 -22.77 -50.55
C GLY A 105 -19.60 -23.50 -49.60
N LEU A 106 -19.54 -23.10 -48.35
CA LEU A 106 -18.75 -23.81 -47.33
C LEU A 106 -19.45 -25.15 -46.96
N ASP A 107 -18.72 -26.24 -47.00
CA ASP A 107 -19.23 -27.57 -46.62
C ASP A 107 -19.50 -27.69 -45.09
N SER A 108 -20.28 -28.70 -44.72
CA SER A 108 -20.69 -28.91 -43.33
C SER A 108 -19.52 -29.22 -42.40
N ALA A 109 -18.50 -29.94 -42.89
CA ALA A 109 -17.33 -30.32 -42.10
C ALA A 109 -16.46 -29.09 -41.78
N SER A 110 -16.21 -28.26 -42.78
CA SER A 110 -15.47 -26.98 -42.61
C SER A 110 -16.22 -26.02 -41.69
N ARG A 111 -17.56 -25.94 -41.78
CA ARG A 111 -18.35 -25.12 -40.89
C ARG A 111 -18.30 -25.62 -39.45
N THR A 112 -18.30 -26.94 -39.24
CA THR A 112 -18.13 -27.55 -37.91
C THR A 112 -16.74 -27.27 -37.34
N ALA A 113 -15.67 -27.32 -38.15
CA ALA A 113 -14.33 -26.99 -37.73
C ALA A 113 -14.24 -25.53 -37.25
N LEU A 114 -14.79 -24.57 -38.01
CA LEU A 114 -14.84 -23.15 -37.63
C LEU A 114 -15.66 -22.91 -36.36
N HIS A 115 -16.75 -23.69 -36.16
CA HIS A 115 -17.51 -23.65 -34.93
C HIS A 115 -16.72 -24.11 -33.71
N ASN A 116 -15.95 -25.19 -33.86
CA ASN A 116 -15.09 -25.70 -32.80
C ASN A 116 -13.98 -24.69 -32.43
N ASP A 117 -13.38 -24.03 -33.44
CA ASP A 117 -12.42 -22.95 -33.23
C ASP A 117 -13.05 -21.80 -32.44
N PHE A 118 -14.26 -21.40 -32.84
CA PHE A 118 -15.02 -20.34 -32.10
C PHE A 118 -15.26 -20.71 -30.66
N ILE A 119 -15.64 -21.96 -30.35
CA ILE A 119 -15.84 -22.45 -28.99
C ILE A 119 -14.53 -22.44 -28.22
N ALA A 120 -13.42 -22.83 -28.82
CA ALA A 120 -12.10 -22.80 -28.21
C ALA A 120 -11.69 -21.37 -27.82
N LEU A 121 -11.83 -20.40 -28.73
CA LEU A 121 -11.57 -18.98 -28.48
C LEU A 121 -12.46 -18.41 -27.38
N ARG A 122 -13.75 -18.74 -27.37
CA ARG A 122 -14.68 -18.34 -26.31
C ARG A 122 -14.23 -18.87 -24.93
N ASN A 123 -13.82 -20.14 -24.87
CA ASN A 123 -13.32 -20.75 -23.64
C ASN A 123 -12.03 -20.06 -23.16
N GLN A 124 -11.14 -19.69 -24.08
CA GLN A 124 -9.92 -18.95 -23.78
C GLN A 124 -10.23 -17.54 -23.22
N ILE A 125 -11.21 -16.83 -23.80
CA ILE A 125 -11.69 -15.55 -23.26
C ILE A 125 -12.18 -15.71 -21.82
N ASN A 126 -12.99 -16.73 -21.57
CA ASN A 126 -13.49 -16.99 -20.22
C ASN A 126 -12.35 -17.29 -19.23
N THR A 127 -11.36 -18.05 -19.64
CA THR A 127 -10.16 -18.33 -18.81
C THR A 127 -9.40 -17.05 -18.51
N ILE A 128 -9.19 -16.16 -19.49
CA ILE A 128 -8.51 -14.88 -19.29
C ILE A 128 -9.31 -13.97 -18.35
N ALA A 129 -10.63 -13.88 -18.53
CA ALA A 129 -11.49 -13.08 -17.66
C ALA A 129 -11.44 -13.56 -16.20
N LEU A 130 -11.43 -14.87 -15.96
CA LEU A 130 -11.32 -15.45 -14.63
C LEU A 130 -9.93 -15.31 -14.02
N SER A 131 -8.88 -15.42 -14.82
CA SER A 131 -7.48 -15.33 -14.36
C SER A 131 -6.98 -13.91 -14.15
N ALA A 132 -7.69 -12.88 -14.62
CA ALA A 132 -7.32 -11.47 -14.45
C ALA A 132 -7.65 -10.98 -13.03
N GLU A 133 -7.10 -11.65 -12.05
CA GLU A 133 -7.32 -11.44 -10.63
C GLU A 133 -6.00 -11.05 -9.94
N PHE A 134 -6.09 -10.13 -9.01
CA PHE A 134 -4.99 -9.77 -8.13
C PHE A 134 -5.51 -9.57 -6.70
N ASN A 135 -4.89 -10.28 -5.75
CA ASN A 135 -5.28 -10.24 -4.34
C ASN A 135 -6.80 -10.44 -4.14
N GLU A 136 -7.35 -11.49 -4.79
CA GLU A 136 -8.79 -11.86 -4.78
C GLU A 136 -9.72 -10.83 -5.45
N ASN A 137 -9.16 -9.76 -6.02
CA ASN A 137 -9.92 -8.73 -6.71
C ASN A 137 -9.81 -8.92 -8.23
N ASN A 138 -10.97 -9.14 -8.86
CA ASN A 138 -11.12 -9.20 -10.30
C ASN A 138 -12.24 -8.25 -10.71
N ILE A 139 -11.95 -7.31 -11.60
CA ILE A 139 -12.90 -6.27 -12.03
C ILE A 139 -13.46 -6.48 -13.43
N ILE A 140 -13.10 -7.60 -14.11
CA ILE A 140 -13.57 -7.92 -15.47
C ILE A 140 -14.34 -9.23 -15.56
N LYS A 141 -14.40 -10.03 -14.50
CA LYS A 141 -15.23 -11.26 -14.49
C LYS A 141 -16.71 -10.92 -14.36
N SER A 142 -17.58 -11.78 -14.85
CA SER A 142 -19.00 -11.66 -14.64
C SER A 142 -19.35 -11.64 -13.14
N GLY A 143 -20.13 -10.66 -12.69
CA GLY A 143 -20.48 -10.45 -11.28
C GLY A 143 -19.38 -9.85 -10.44
N ALA A 144 -18.37 -9.22 -11.07
CA ALA A 144 -17.31 -8.50 -10.36
C ALA A 144 -17.89 -7.33 -9.55
N THR A 145 -17.29 -7.08 -8.39
CA THR A 145 -17.61 -5.93 -7.54
C THR A 145 -16.73 -4.74 -7.85
N THR A 146 -17.24 -3.54 -7.56
CA THR A 146 -16.47 -2.30 -7.67
C THR A 146 -15.26 -2.34 -6.76
N LEU A 147 -14.08 -2.01 -7.29
CA LEU A 147 -12.85 -1.88 -6.53
C LEU A 147 -12.78 -0.51 -5.87
N ALA A 148 -12.80 -0.47 -4.53
CA ALA A 148 -12.61 0.74 -3.74
C ALA A 148 -11.16 0.80 -3.23
N ILE A 149 -10.43 1.85 -3.61
CA ILE A 149 -9.01 2.04 -3.27
C ILE A 149 -8.90 3.25 -2.35
N LEU A 150 -8.27 3.10 -1.19
CA LEU A 150 -8.03 4.21 -0.27
C LEU A 150 -7.16 5.28 -0.94
N SER A 151 -7.65 6.53 -0.98
CA SER A 151 -7.00 7.66 -1.65
C SER A 151 -6.52 8.74 -0.70
N SER A 152 -7.03 8.77 0.53
CA SER A 152 -6.69 9.78 1.54
C SER A 152 -6.61 9.16 2.93
N GLN A 153 -5.88 9.81 3.82
CA GLN A 153 -5.82 9.46 5.25
C GLN A 153 -7.18 9.59 5.95
N ASP A 154 -8.08 10.41 5.42
CA ASP A 154 -9.43 10.64 5.97
C ASP A 154 -10.42 9.51 5.63
N GLY A 155 -9.94 8.45 4.99
CA GLY A 155 -10.78 7.32 4.59
C GLY A 155 -11.50 7.50 3.24
N SER A 156 -11.23 8.57 2.51
CA SER A 156 -11.76 8.74 1.15
C SER A 156 -11.23 7.67 0.21
N THR A 157 -12.08 7.18 -0.69
CA THR A 157 -11.74 6.13 -1.65
C THR A 157 -11.94 6.58 -3.09
N ILE A 158 -11.09 6.08 -3.98
CA ILE A 158 -11.31 6.10 -5.42
C ILE A 158 -11.96 4.77 -5.79
N THR A 159 -13.07 4.83 -6.52
CA THR A 159 -13.79 3.64 -6.97
C THR A 159 -13.53 3.38 -8.45
N VAL A 160 -13.20 2.14 -8.78
CA VAL A 160 -13.12 1.64 -10.15
C VAL A 160 -14.27 0.67 -10.36
N SER A 161 -15.21 1.03 -11.22
CA SER A 161 -16.35 0.17 -11.53
C SER A 161 -15.89 -1.11 -12.23
N ALA A 162 -16.54 -2.23 -11.90
CA ALA A 162 -16.40 -3.47 -12.64
C ALA A 162 -16.93 -3.31 -14.07
N GLN A 163 -16.34 -3.99 -15.02
CA GLN A 163 -16.65 -3.95 -16.45
C GLN A 163 -17.31 -5.25 -16.93
#